data_0d4d338bba9bb37cf8cf220d1713b6ab
#
_entry.id   0d4d338bba9bb37cf8cf220d1713b6ab
#
_cell.length_a   1.000
_cell.length_b   1.000
_cell.length_c   1.000
_cell.angle_alpha   90.00
_cell.angle_beta   90.00
_cell.angle_gamma   90.00
#
_symmetry.space_group_name_H-M   'P 1'
#
loop_
_entity.id
_entity.type
_entity.pdbx_description
1 polymer ?
#
loop_
_entity_poly.entity_id
_entity_poly.type
_entity_poly.pdbx_seq_one_letter_code
_entity_poly.pdbx_strand_id
1 'polypeptide(L)'
;MKIYIAGKIAGDRRYRAKFREAAKALEAAGHVVQNPATLPDGLADGDYMRIALAMLEASDLAVFLPDYQESRGAMVEWAWCQRTGKECALYLDIAGGGKG
;
A
#
# COMPACT_ATOMS: atom_id res chain seq x y z
N MET A 1 -13.59 5.18 -2.96
CA MET A 1 -13.39 4.47 -1.69
C MET A 1 -12.04 4.86 -1.07
N LYS A 2 -11.82 4.46 0.17
CA LYS A 2 -10.55 4.72 0.82
C LYS A 2 -9.61 3.55 0.53
N ILE A 3 -8.45 3.84 -0.03
CA ILE A 3 -7.50 2.81 -0.46
C ILE A 3 -6.17 2.98 0.27
N TYR A 4 -5.66 1.88 0.82
CA TYR A 4 -4.34 1.81 1.40
C TYR A 4 -3.39 1.19 0.38
N ILE A 5 -2.21 1.78 0.20
CA ILE A 5 -1.21 1.25 -0.73
C ILE A 5 -0.14 0.49 0.04
N ALA A 6 0.14 -0.75 -0.37
CA ALA A 6 1.20 -1.56 0.20
C ALA A 6 2.24 -1.87 -0.88
N GLY A 7 3.51 -1.89 -0.50
CA GLY A 7 4.58 -2.19 -1.43
C GLY A 7 5.93 -2.10 -0.74
N LYS A 8 6.99 -2.25 -1.53
CA LYS A 8 8.34 -2.24 -0.98
C LYS A 8 8.79 -0.82 -0.66
N ILE A 9 9.20 -0.62 0.59
CA ILE A 9 9.75 0.65 1.06
C ILE A 9 11.22 0.48 1.43
N ALA A 10 11.51 -0.41 2.38
CA ALA A 10 12.88 -0.63 2.83
C ALA A 10 13.73 -1.19 1.69
N GLY A 11 14.87 -0.58 1.45
CA GLY A 11 15.78 -1.00 0.40
C GLY A 11 15.44 -0.48 -0.99
N ASP A 12 14.40 0.33 -1.11
CA ASP A 12 14.02 0.94 -2.39
C ASP A 12 14.22 2.44 -2.28
N ARG A 13 15.25 2.94 -2.94
CA ARG A 13 15.60 4.38 -2.87
C ARG A 13 14.57 5.29 -3.50
N ARG A 14 13.70 4.74 -4.34
CA ARG A 14 12.68 5.52 -5.05
C ARG A 14 11.28 5.23 -4.53
N TYR A 15 11.19 4.71 -3.33
CA TYR A 15 9.88 4.28 -2.82
C TYR A 15 8.88 5.44 -2.74
N ARG A 16 9.34 6.63 -2.37
CA ARG A 16 8.40 7.76 -2.26
C ARG A 16 7.80 8.15 -3.61
N ALA A 17 8.62 8.17 -4.66
CA ALA A 17 8.13 8.50 -6.00
C ALA A 17 7.17 7.42 -6.50
N LYS A 18 7.52 6.16 -6.28
CA LYS A 18 6.69 5.03 -6.70
C LYS A 18 5.31 5.07 -6.04
N PHE A 19 5.28 5.27 -4.72
CA PHE A 19 4.02 5.35 -4.00
C PHE A 19 3.22 6.60 -4.39
N ARG A 20 3.92 7.71 -4.62
CA ARG A 20 3.26 8.96 -5.03
C ARG A 20 2.56 8.79 -6.38
N GLU A 21 3.22 8.14 -7.32
CA GLU A 21 2.65 7.92 -8.64
C GLU A 21 1.41 7.03 -8.55
N ALA A 22 1.49 5.99 -7.75
CA ALA A 22 0.33 5.11 -7.55
C ALA A 22 -0.82 5.88 -6.89
N ALA A 23 -0.50 6.69 -5.88
CA ALA A 23 -1.51 7.48 -5.19
C ALA A 23 -2.20 8.45 -6.15
N LYS A 24 -1.42 9.12 -7.01
CA LYS A 24 -1.99 10.05 -7.97
C LYS A 24 -2.96 9.36 -8.94
N ALA A 25 -2.58 8.18 -9.42
CA ALA A 25 -3.44 7.44 -10.33
C ALA A 25 -4.76 7.06 -9.67
N LEU A 26 -4.69 6.61 -8.42
CA LEU A 26 -5.90 6.22 -7.70
C LEU A 26 -6.76 7.42 -7.33
N GLU A 27 -6.12 8.54 -6.97
CA GLU A 27 -6.85 9.77 -6.67
C GLU A 27 -7.54 10.32 -7.92
N ALA A 28 -6.88 10.21 -9.07
CA ALA A 28 -7.49 10.64 -10.32
C ALA A 28 -8.73 9.82 -10.65
N ALA A 29 -8.81 8.60 -10.14
CA ALA A 29 -9.98 7.75 -10.32
C ALA A 29 -11.05 8.01 -9.25
N GLY A 30 -10.84 8.99 -8.38
CA GLY A 30 -11.85 9.40 -7.40
C GLY A 30 -11.69 8.80 -6.02
N HIS A 31 -10.58 8.14 -5.73
CA HIS A 31 -10.38 7.49 -4.43
C HIS A 31 -9.63 8.39 -3.46
N VAL A 32 -9.85 8.16 -2.17
CA VAL A 32 -9.03 8.75 -1.10
C VAL A 32 -7.93 7.75 -0.80
N VAL A 33 -6.67 8.19 -0.84
CA VAL A 33 -5.55 7.27 -0.71
C VAL A 33 -4.81 7.48 0.61
N GLN A 34 -4.57 6.38 1.32
CA GLN A 34 -3.73 6.37 2.50
C GLN A 34 -2.38 5.81 2.09
N ASN A 35 -1.38 6.70 2.07
CA ASN A 35 -0.06 6.40 1.53
C ASN A 35 0.96 6.33 2.66
N PRO A 36 1.42 5.12 3.05
CA PRO A 36 2.37 4.99 4.16
C PRO A 36 3.74 5.57 3.84
N ALA A 37 4.03 5.83 2.57
CA ALA A 37 5.32 6.43 2.19
C ALA A 37 5.42 7.88 2.60
N THR A 38 4.35 8.49 3.11
CA THR A 38 4.39 9.86 3.62
C THR A 38 4.79 9.92 5.09
N LEU A 39 4.94 8.78 5.75
CA LEU A 39 5.35 8.77 7.15
C LEU A 39 6.79 9.27 7.27
N PRO A 40 7.14 9.90 8.40
CA PRO A 40 8.48 10.45 8.55
C PRO A 40 9.53 9.36 8.71
N ASP A 41 10.77 9.73 8.36
CA ASP A 41 11.90 8.85 8.61
C ASP A 41 12.18 8.82 10.12
N GLY A 42 12.87 7.79 10.56
CA GLY A 42 13.39 7.76 11.92
C GLY A 42 12.54 7.03 12.94
N LEU A 43 11.41 6.46 12.52
CA LEU A 43 10.63 5.63 13.42
C LEU A 43 11.19 4.21 13.45
N ALA A 44 10.93 3.48 14.52
CA ALA A 44 11.34 2.08 14.59
C ALA A 44 10.45 1.23 13.68
N ASP A 45 10.97 0.09 13.24
CA ASP A 45 10.21 -0.80 12.35
C ASP A 45 8.84 -1.16 12.92
N GLY A 46 8.77 -1.42 14.21
CA GLY A 46 7.49 -1.74 14.84
C GLY A 46 6.50 -0.61 14.79
N ASP A 47 6.99 0.63 14.86
CA ASP A 47 6.11 1.80 14.79
C ASP A 47 5.52 1.92 13.38
N TYR A 48 6.35 1.74 12.35
CA TYR A 48 5.86 1.78 10.97
C TYR A 48 4.79 0.71 10.76
N MET A 49 5.01 -0.48 11.29
CA MET A 49 4.06 -1.57 11.12
C MET A 49 2.74 -1.27 11.81
N ARG A 50 2.78 -0.73 13.04
CA ARG A 50 1.57 -0.40 13.77
C ARG A 50 0.76 0.68 13.06
N ILE A 51 1.45 1.72 12.59
CA ILE A 51 0.78 2.81 11.89
C ILE A 51 0.21 2.32 10.56
N ALA A 52 1.01 1.55 9.82
CA ALA A 52 0.58 1.05 8.51
C ALA A 52 -0.62 0.12 8.63
N LEU A 53 -0.63 -0.76 9.63
CA LEU A 53 -1.78 -1.63 9.84
C LEU A 53 -3.04 -0.82 10.20
N ALA A 54 -2.88 0.25 10.97
CA ALA A 54 -4.00 1.11 11.30
C ALA A 54 -4.54 1.80 10.04
N MET A 55 -3.66 2.27 9.17
CA MET A 55 -4.06 2.89 7.91
C MET A 55 -4.79 1.88 7.03
N LEU A 56 -4.28 0.67 6.96
CA LEU A 56 -4.89 -0.41 6.19
C LEU A 56 -6.29 -0.71 6.73
N GLU A 57 -6.42 -0.86 8.04
CA GLU A 57 -7.70 -1.18 8.65
C GLU A 57 -8.72 -0.05 8.48
N ALA A 58 -8.26 1.18 8.42
CA ALA A 58 -9.14 2.33 8.21
C ALA A 58 -9.55 2.48 6.75
N SER A 59 -9.01 1.67 5.86
CA SER A 59 -9.32 1.76 4.43
C SER A 59 -10.32 0.71 4.02
N ASP A 60 -10.96 0.92 2.87
CA ASP A 60 -11.93 -0.02 2.33
C ASP A 60 -11.25 -1.12 1.54
N LEU A 61 -10.07 -0.83 0.98
CA LEU A 61 -9.37 -1.75 0.10
C LEU A 61 -7.86 -1.55 0.27
N ALA A 62 -7.13 -2.64 0.35
CA ALA A 62 -5.68 -2.60 0.34
C ALA A 62 -5.19 -2.96 -1.06
N VAL A 63 -4.39 -2.08 -1.66
CA VAL A 63 -3.88 -2.26 -3.01
C VAL A 63 -2.39 -2.53 -2.94
N PHE A 64 -1.94 -3.63 -3.52
CA PHE A 64 -0.56 -4.07 -3.42
C PHE A 64 0.20 -3.77 -4.72
N LEU A 65 1.28 -3.01 -4.59
CA LEU A 65 2.15 -2.67 -5.72
C LEU A 65 2.87 -3.93 -6.21
N PRO A 66 3.35 -3.93 -7.47
CA PRO A 66 3.93 -5.15 -8.07
C PRO A 66 5.09 -5.76 -7.28
N ASP A 67 5.82 -4.96 -6.50
CA ASP A 67 6.97 -5.44 -5.75
C ASP A 67 6.64 -5.88 -4.32
N TYR A 68 5.36 -6.03 -3.99
CA TYR A 68 4.97 -6.30 -2.61
C TYR A 68 5.59 -7.57 -2.04
N GLN A 69 5.84 -8.56 -2.88
CA GLN A 69 6.41 -9.83 -2.42
C GLN A 69 7.89 -9.69 -2.01
N GLU A 70 8.52 -8.60 -2.39
CA GLU A 70 9.91 -8.32 -1.99
C GLU A 70 9.98 -7.54 -0.68
N SER A 71 8.84 -7.25 -0.08
CA SER A 71 8.77 -6.45 1.14
C SER A 71 8.23 -7.27 2.29
N ARG A 72 9.02 -7.36 3.37
CA ARG A 72 8.59 -8.11 4.55
C ARG A 72 7.35 -7.46 5.17
N GLY A 73 7.32 -6.13 5.21
CA GLY A 73 6.16 -5.42 5.74
C GLY A 73 4.91 -5.63 4.91
N ALA A 74 5.05 -5.51 3.59
CA ALA A 74 3.89 -5.71 2.71
C ALA A 74 3.40 -7.15 2.76
N MET A 75 4.30 -8.11 2.97
CA MET A 75 3.88 -9.51 3.10
C MET A 75 3.10 -9.75 4.39
N VAL A 76 3.45 -9.05 5.47
CA VAL A 76 2.66 -9.11 6.69
C VAL A 76 1.26 -8.55 6.44
N GLU A 77 1.18 -7.44 5.73
CA GLU A 77 -0.10 -6.82 5.39
C GLU A 77 -0.94 -7.71 4.48
N TRP A 78 -0.30 -8.36 3.54
CA TRP A 78 -0.99 -9.32 2.68
C TRP A 78 -1.58 -10.47 3.49
N ALA A 79 -0.76 -11.05 4.39
CA ALA A 79 -1.21 -12.13 5.25
C ALA A 79 -2.36 -11.67 6.17
N TRP A 80 -2.27 -10.44 6.67
CA TRP A 80 -3.33 -9.87 7.49
C TRP A 80 -4.66 -9.82 6.73
N CYS A 81 -4.62 -9.35 5.48
CA CYS A 81 -5.82 -9.29 4.66
C CYS A 81 -6.41 -10.68 4.44
N GLN A 82 -5.55 -11.66 4.14
CA GLN A 82 -6.02 -13.03 3.91
C GLN A 82 -6.65 -13.61 5.17
N ARG A 83 -6.04 -13.32 6.31
CA ARG A 83 -6.49 -13.89 7.58
C ARG A 83 -7.78 -13.25 8.09
N THR A 84 -7.95 -11.97 7.88
CA THR A 84 -9.09 -11.23 8.42
C THR A 84 -10.23 -11.05 7.43
N GLY A 85 -10.02 -11.40 6.17
CA GLY A 85 -11.03 -11.16 5.15
C GLY A 85 -11.06 -9.72 4.66
N LYS A 86 -10.03 -8.92 4.97
CA LYS A 86 -9.93 -7.56 4.48
C LYS A 86 -9.76 -7.57 2.97
N GLU A 87 -10.55 -6.78 2.27
CA GLU A 87 -10.47 -6.74 0.81
C GLU A 87 -9.12 -6.23 0.35
N CYS A 88 -8.55 -6.90 -0.63
CA CYS A 88 -7.29 -6.49 -1.21
C CYS A 88 -7.27 -6.79 -2.71
N ALA A 89 -6.41 -6.09 -3.43
CA ALA A 89 -6.26 -6.25 -4.86
C ALA A 89 -4.84 -5.92 -5.25
N LEU A 90 -4.43 -6.39 -6.42
CA LEU A 90 -3.13 -6.02 -6.97
C LEU A 90 -3.29 -4.73 -7.75
N TYR A 91 -2.30 -3.85 -7.60
CA TYR A 91 -2.34 -2.55 -8.27
C TYR A 91 -2.51 -2.69 -9.79
N LEU A 92 -1.81 -3.66 -10.38
CA LEU A 92 -1.87 -3.86 -11.82
C LEU A 92 -3.27 -4.25 -12.30
N ASP A 93 -4.06 -4.88 -11.45
CA ASP A 93 -5.41 -5.28 -11.82
C ASP A 93 -6.38 -4.10 -11.81
N ILE A 94 -6.06 -3.04 -11.08
CA ILE A 94 -6.95 -1.88 -10.99
C ILE A 94 -6.49 -0.76 -11.89
N ALA A 95 -5.22 -0.35 -11.76
CA ALA A 95 -4.72 0.81 -12.47
C ALA A 95 -4.15 0.46 -13.83
N GLY A 96 -3.47 -0.70 -13.92
CA GLY A 96 -2.83 -1.11 -15.16
C GLY A 96 -3.63 -2.11 -15.93
N GLY A 97 -4.39 -2.93 -15.23
CA GLY A 97 -5.10 -4.04 -15.87
C GLY A 97 -6.18 -3.59 -16.84
N GLY A 98 -6.67 -2.39 -16.66
CA GLY A 98 -7.69 -1.88 -17.54
C GLY A 98 -7.25 -1.73 -18.97
N LYS A 99 -5.96 -1.84 -19.21
CA LYS A 99 -5.47 -1.75 -20.54
C LYS A 99 -5.57 -3.05 -21.26
N GLY A 100 -5.75 -4.07 -20.52
CA GLY A 100 -5.73 -5.45 -20.97
C GLY A 100 -6.42 -5.70 -22.19
#